data_a1c74336b88bc4d7a844a14bab6fde7a
#
_entry.id   a1c74336b88bc4d7a844a14bab6fde7a
#
_cell.length_a   1.000
_cell.length_b   1.000
_cell.length_c   1.000
_cell.angle_alpha   90.00
_cell.angle_beta   90.00
_cell.angle_gamma   90.00
#
_symmetry.space_group_name_H-M   'P 1'
#
loop_
_entity.id
_entity.type
_entity.pdbx_description
1 polymer ?
#
loop_
_entity_poly.entity_id
_entity_poly.type
_entity_poly.pdbx_seq_one_letter_code
_entity_poly.pdbx_strand_id
1 'polypeptide(L)'
;CIRDRKNTKEAAAKTASFTTTVAKKVQELAAKHAGLLVTIGVFALLLIMIMTCISSCGAMFSEGMSTTMAGSFMSVPAEIDAADLAFSELEMELQKEINAIETDYPDYDEYRYNLDAIGHDPFALISYLSAVHTEFTAAEVQSEVESLFDEMYELTLTPTTETRTRTVTKTGTRTVTDPVTGEETEEEYEYEEEEEYTVTILDVTLTAVDLNVVVAGHMNEEQKEIYALYNETHGLVQQFYTPLDLYWYNYVSSYYGYRINPVTGEEQFHRGVDIAVPTGTQVLASMDGTVTTATYDASYGNYVVIEKDGYITKYAHMDTLSVSTGQVVTHGTVIGTTGNTGSSTGSHLHIECLYNGEYYNPLFYFEAGEGTLYGEAPGSGSGGGNAIPPDSYDDATVQALMEEAAKYLGYPYVWGGSSPSTSFDCSGFVCWVFTNSGVHDLPRTTAQGIYDQCIPVSAADAKAGDIIFFTGTYNSPGPVSHVGIYCGNGVMIHCGDPIKYANINTSYWHSHFYSFGRLN
;
A
#
# COMPACT_ATOMS: atom_id res chain seq x y z
N CYS A 1 14.14 37.02 -3.11
CA CYS A 1 15.12 37.24 -2.01
C CYS A 1 14.52 37.26 -0.58
N ILE A 2 13.29 37.73 -0.37
CA ILE A 2 12.67 37.75 0.98
C ILE A 2 11.81 36.47 1.20
N ARG A 3 11.23 35.92 0.15
CA ARG A 3 10.43 34.67 0.16
C ARG A 3 11.31 33.45 0.42
N ASP A 4 12.47 33.36 -0.22
CA ASP A 4 13.40 32.24 -0.08
C ASP A 4 14.01 32.14 1.33
N ARG A 5 14.24 33.29 2.00
CA ARG A 5 14.72 33.32 3.39
C ARG A 5 13.66 32.91 4.41
N LYS A 6 12.36 32.96 4.05
CA LYS A 6 11.28 32.55 4.94
C LYS A 6 11.10 31.02 4.85
N ASN A 7 11.12 30.48 3.64
CA ASN A 7 11.00 29.04 3.38
C ASN A 7 12.16 28.22 3.98
N THR A 8 13.41 28.72 3.83
CA THR A 8 14.58 28.08 4.48
C THR A 8 14.56 28.15 6.00
N LYS A 9 13.94 29.16 6.61
CA LYS A 9 13.81 29.23 8.06
C LYS A 9 12.67 28.33 8.57
N GLU A 10 11.60 28.16 7.81
CA GLU A 10 10.49 27.26 8.17
C GLU A 10 10.88 25.78 7.99
N ALA A 11 11.58 25.42 6.92
CA ALA A 11 12.16 24.08 6.75
C ALA A 11 13.14 23.73 7.87
N ALA A 12 14.07 24.63 8.19
CA ALA A 12 14.99 24.45 9.31
C ALA A 12 14.28 24.37 10.68
N ALA A 13 13.14 25.05 10.86
CA ALA A 13 12.34 24.96 12.08
C ALA A 13 11.56 23.65 12.19
N LYS A 14 11.06 23.10 11.07
CA LYS A 14 10.38 21.80 11.02
C LYS A 14 11.35 20.65 11.24
N THR A 15 12.51 20.66 10.58
CA THR A 15 13.59 19.69 10.81
C THR A 15 14.05 19.75 12.27
N ALA A 16 14.20 20.95 12.86
CA ALA A 16 14.54 21.09 14.28
C ALA A 16 13.41 20.61 15.20
N SER A 17 12.15 20.71 14.81
CA SER A 17 11.00 20.20 15.57
C SER A 17 10.92 18.67 15.50
N PHE A 18 11.12 18.06 14.35
CA PHE A 18 11.19 16.61 14.15
C PHE A 18 12.37 16.03 14.93
N THR A 19 13.56 16.58 14.79
CA THR A 19 14.76 16.15 15.53
C THR A 19 14.57 16.28 17.05
N THR A 20 13.84 17.30 17.51
CA THR A 20 13.55 17.48 18.96
C THR A 20 12.51 16.46 19.44
N THR A 21 11.56 16.06 18.62
CA THR A 21 10.55 15.05 18.98
C THR A 21 11.18 13.65 19.04
N VAL A 22 11.96 13.28 18.04
CA VAL A 22 12.73 12.02 18.03
C VAL A 22 13.72 12.00 19.20
N ALA A 23 14.48 13.07 19.42
CA ALA A 23 15.41 13.17 20.54
C ALA A 23 14.72 13.03 21.92
N LYS A 24 13.49 13.53 22.04
CA LYS A 24 12.72 13.40 23.29
C LYS A 24 12.21 11.98 23.50
N LYS A 25 11.69 11.33 22.46
CA LYS A 25 11.30 9.91 22.50
C LYS A 25 12.51 9.01 22.79
N VAL A 26 13.64 9.24 22.12
CA VAL A 26 14.89 8.49 22.38
C VAL A 26 15.40 8.71 23.82
N GLN A 27 15.30 9.94 24.37
CA GLN A 27 15.66 10.20 25.77
C GLN A 27 14.72 9.50 26.76
N GLU A 28 13.43 9.42 26.44
CA GLU A 28 12.44 8.68 27.26
C GLU A 28 12.71 7.17 27.20
N LEU A 29 13.00 6.61 26.01
CA LEU A 29 13.43 5.22 25.85
C LEU A 29 14.76 4.95 26.57
N ALA A 30 15.75 5.83 26.41
CA ALA A 30 17.04 5.71 27.07
C ALA A 30 16.93 5.70 28.60
N ALA A 31 16.03 6.50 29.16
CA ALA A 31 15.78 6.55 30.60
C ALA A 31 15.07 5.28 31.11
N LYS A 32 14.22 4.66 30.27
CA LYS A 32 13.42 3.49 30.62
C LYS A 32 14.19 2.17 30.42
N HIS A 33 15.08 2.12 29.43
CA HIS A 33 15.76 0.90 28.97
C HIS A 33 17.30 1.05 28.90
N ALA A 34 17.90 1.68 29.90
CA ALA A 34 19.33 1.99 29.93
C ALA A 34 20.26 0.78 29.71
N GLY A 35 19.83 -0.43 30.10
CA GLY A 35 20.59 -1.67 29.92
C GLY A 35 20.73 -2.07 28.44
N LEU A 36 19.64 -2.07 27.69
CA LEU A 36 19.61 -2.42 26.27
C LEU A 36 20.34 -1.39 25.42
N LEU A 37 20.13 -0.11 25.69
CA LEU A 37 20.80 0.98 24.98
C LEU A 37 22.31 1.01 25.19
N VAL A 38 22.79 0.57 26.38
CA VAL A 38 24.22 0.38 26.64
C VAL A 38 24.75 -0.77 25.79
N THR A 39 24.00 -1.87 25.63
CA THR A 39 24.39 -3.01 24.79
C THR A 39 24.44 -2.63 23.31
N ILE A 40 23.40 -1.91 22.82
CA ILE A 40 23.35 -1.35 21.47
C ILE A 40 24.50 -0.36 21.26
N GLY A 41 24.76 0.52 22.22
CA GLY A 41 25.86 1.48 22.16
C GLY A 41 27.24 0.84 22.14
N VAL A 42 27.45 -0.28 22.84
CA VAL A 42 28.72 -1.02 22.85
C VAL A 42 28.92 -1.76 21.52
N PHE A 43 27.86 -2.36 20.97
CA PHE A 43 27.92 -3.01 19.66
C PHE A 43 28.19 -2.00 18.54
N ALA A 44 27.52 -0.85 18.58
CA ALA A 44 27.75 0.24 17.63
C ALA A 44 29.18 0.80 17.69
N LEU A 45 29.76 0.93 18.90
CA LEU A 45 31.16 1.31 19.08
C LEU A 45 32.13 0.26 18.53
N LEU A 46 31.83 -1.03 18.64
CA LEU A 46 32.61 -2.12 18.06
C LEU A 46 32.54 -2.09 16.52
N LEU A 47 31.37 -1.85 15.93
CA LEU A 47 31.18 -1.68 14.49
C LEU A 47 31.91 -0.44 13.95
N ILE A 48 31.87 0.69 14.66
CA ILE A 48 32.63 1.89 14.29
C ILE A 48 34.14 1.62 14.34
N MET A 49 34.64 0.85 15.30
CA MET A 49 36.06 0.46 15.33
C MET A 49 36.42 -0.44 14.16
N ILE A 50 35.53 -1.32 13.71
CA ILE A 50 35.75 -2.19 12.54
C ILE A 50 35.67 -1.35 11.24
N MET A 51 34.69 -0.45 11.11
CA MET A 51 34.53 0.44 9.95
C MET A 51 35.67 1.48 9.83
N THR A 52 36.22 1.99 10.94
CA THR A 52 37.37 2.90 10.90
C THR A 52 38.66 2.21 10.49
N CYS A 53 38.72 0.88 10.60
CA CYS A 53 39.83 0.09 10.02
C CYS A 53 39.72 -0.13 8.50
N ILE A 54 38.54 0.11 7.90
CA ILE A 54 38.25 -0.21 6.49
C ILE A 54 38.11 1.03 5.60
N SER A 55 37.85 2.22 6.12
CA SER A 55 37.73 3.42 5.29
C SER A 55 38.37 4.67 5.89
N SER A 56 39.47 5.10 5.27
CA SER A 56 40.03 6.43 5.41
C SER A 56 39.19 7.46 4.66
N CYS A 57 38.04 7.81 5.18
CA CYS A 57 37.30 9.01 4.78
C CYS A 57 36.55 9.57 6.01
N GLY A 58 37.29 10.27 6.85
CA GLY A 58 36.74 10.98 7.99
C GLY A 58 36.57 12.43 7.66
N ALA A 59 35.40 12.95 7.87
CA ALA A 59 35.12 14.25 8.47
C ALA A 59 33.65 14.63 8.22
N MET A 60 32.77 14.28 9.14
CA MET A 60 31.56 15.04 9.52
C MET A 60 30.67 14.25 10.49
N PHE A 61 31.17 13.90 11.65
CA PHE A 61 30.32 13.30 12.68
C PHE A 61 30.79 13.69 14.08
N SER A 62 30.24 14.71 14.69
CA SER A 62 30.56 14.98 16.09
C SER A 62 29.41 15.41 17.04
N GLU A 63 28.19 15.67 16.61
CA GLU A 63 27.15 16.09 17.58
C GLU A 63 25.74 15.45 17.43
N GLY A 64 25.50 14.60 16.41
CA GLY A 64 24.21 13.92 16.22
C GLY A 64 24.18 12.41 16.53
N MET A 65 25.32 11.83 16.89
CA MET A 65 25.56 10.40 16.77
C MET A 65 24.75 9.49 17.71
N SER A 66 24.35 9.95 18.89
CA SER A 66 23.66 9.07 19.86
C SER A 66 22.15 8.92 19.59
N THR A 67 21.52 9.93 19.03
CA THR A 67 20.08 9.92 18.69
C THR A 67 19.83 9.30 17.32
N THR A 68 20.75 9.49 16.38
CA THR A 68 20.67 8.90 15.02
C THR A 68 20.83 7.38 15.06
N MET A 69 21.73 6.85 15.91
CA MET A 69 21.97 5.40 16.02
C MET A 69 20.81 4.61 16.61
N ALA A 70 20.04 5.19 17.53
CA ALA A 70 18.92 4.48 18.16
C ALA A 70 17.70 4.29 17.23
N GLY A 71 17.60 5.09 16.16
CA GLY A 71 16.54 4.98 15.16
C GLY A 71 16.99 4.41 13.81
N SER A 72 18.24 3.91 13.71
CA SER A 72 18.80 3.36 12.45
C SER A 72 18.79 1.84 12.46
N PHE A 73 18.48 1.23 11.31
CA PHE A 73 18.75 -0.19 11.09
C PHE A 73 20.24 -0.44 11.19
N MET A 74 20.62 -1.47 11.95
CA MET A 74 22.03 -1.79 12.24
C MET A 74 22.61 -2.81 11.29
N SER A 75 21.77 -3.63 10.65
CA SER A 75 22.20 -4.60 9.64
C SER A 75 22.75 -3.90 8.39
N VAL A 76 23.70 -4.53 7.72
CA VAL A 76 24.26 -3.97 6.49
C VAL A 76 23.21 -3.96 5.37
N PRO A 77 23.24 -2.97 4.46
CA PRO A 77 22.22 -2.82 3.40
C PRO A 77 21.93 -4.10 2.61
N ALA A 78 22.96 -4.87 2.26
CA ALA A 78 22.77 -6.11 1.51
C ALA A 78 21.98 -7.18 2.26
N GLU A 79 22.07 -7.24 3.59
CA GLU A 79 21.32 -8.19 4.42
C GLU A 79 19.88 -7.73 4.64
N ILE A 80 19.66 -6.41 4.73
CA ILE A 80 18.31 -5.82 4.76
C ILE A 80 17.57 -6.17 3.47
N ASP A 81 18.16 -5.86 2.32
CA ASP A 81 17.58 -6.15 1.01
C ASP A 81 17.37 -7.66 0.82
N ALA A 82 18.32 -8.50 1.27
CA ALA A 82 18.20 -9.95 1.13
C ALA A 82 17.08 -10.55 1.98
N ALA A 83 16.80 -10.02 3.17
CA ALA A 83 15.69 -10.47 4.00
C ALA A 83 14.33 -10.08 3.38
N ASP A 84 14.20 -8.87 2.86
CA ASP A 84 13.02 -8.39 2.12
C ASP A 84 12.79 -9.21 0.84
N LEU A 85 13.85 -9.49 0.09
CA LEU A 85 13.81 -10.34 -1.11
C LEU A 85 13.34 -11.76 -0.80
N ALA A 86 13.76 -12.36 0.32
CA ALA A 86 13.32 -13.69 0.71
C ALA A 86 11.79 -13.72 0.94
N PHE A 87 11.22 -12.68 1.52
CA PHE A 87 9.77 -12.58 1.69
C PHE A 87 9.05 -12.40 0.35
N SER A 88 9.54 -11.52 -0.51
CA SER A 88 8.95 -11.28 -1.84
C SER A 88 9.03 -12.51 -2.76
N GLU A 89 10.03 -13.38 -2.59
CA GLU A 89 10.13 -14.66 -3.30
C GLU A 89 9.01 -15.61 -2.90
N LEU A 90 8.73 -15.73 -1.60
CA LEU A 90 7.59 -16.53 -1.09
C LEU A 90 6.24 -16.02 -1.61
N GLU A 91 6.05 -14.71 -1.66
CA GLU A 91 4.84 -14.09 -2.22
C GLU A 91 4.69 -14.38 -3.72
N MET A 92 5.77 -14.34 -4.47
CA MET A 92 5.78 -14.71 -5.89
C MET A 92 5.42 -16.19 -6.08
N GLU A 93 5.96 -17.10 -5.26
CA GLU A 93 5.64 -18.54 -5.33
C GLU A 93 4.16 -18.78 -5.01
N LEU A 94 3.59 -18.12 -3.99
CA LEU A 94 2.16 -18.18 -3.67
C LEU A 94 1.30 -17.70 -4.87
N GLN A 95 1.69 -16.62 -5.51
CA GLN A 95 0.97 -16.13 -6.70
C GLN A 95 1.05 -17.13 -7.87
N LYS A 96 2.16 -17.83 -8.03
CA LYS A 96 2.31 -18.89 -9.03
C LYS A 96 1.41 -20.09 -8.72
N GLU A 97 1.37 -20.50 -7.46
CA GLU A 97 0.47 -21.57 -7.01
C GLU A 97 -0.98 -21.23 -7.36
N ILE A 98 -1.44 -20.02 -7.04
CA ILE A 98 -2.80 -19.57 -7.36
C ILE A 98 -3.03 -19.57 -8.88
N ASN A 99 -2.09 -19.08 -9.66
CA ASN A 99 -2.21 -19.04 -11.12
C ASN A 99 -2.21 -20.43 -11.77
N ALA A 100 -1.66 -21.45 -11.10
CA ALA A 100 -1.60 -22.81 -11.59
C ALA A 100 -2.86 -23.66 -11.24
N ILE A 101 -3.74 -23.18 -10.37
CA ILE A 101 -4.87 -23.96 -9.81
C ILE A 101 -5.74 -24.61 -10.90
N GLU A 102 -6.13 -23.89 -11.94
CA GLU A 102 -6.94 -24.45 -13.02
C GLU A 102 -6.23 -25.55 -13.84
N THR A 103 -4.89 -25.48 -13.86
CA THR A 103 -4.05 -26.51 -14.51
C THR A 103 -3.84 -27.72 -13.59
N ASP A 104 -3.64 -27.49 -12.31
CA ASP A 104 -3.32 -28.54 -11.33
C ASP A 104 -4.57 -29.29 -10.87
N TYR A 105 -5.74 -28.67 -10.95
CA TYR A 105 -7.04 -29.21 -10.58
C TYR A 105 -8.05 -29.16 -11.75
N PRO A 106 -7.81 -29.84 -12.89
CA PRO A 106 -8.58 -29.65 -14.13
C PRO A 106 -9.98 -30.29 -14.11
N ASP A 107 -10.34 -30.99 -13.07
CA ASP A 107 -11.56 -31.82 -13.01
C ASP A 107 -12.81 -31.05 -12.52
N TYR A 108 -12.71 -29.72 -12.38
CA TYR A 108 -13.83 -28.85 -11.98
C TYR A 108 -14.41 -28.13 -13.18
N ASP A 109 -15.75 -27.98 -13.17
CA ASP A 109 -16.48 -27.25 -14.22
C ASP A 109 -16.35 -25.74 -14.08
N GLU A 110 -16.12 -25.25 -12.83
CA GLU A 110 -16.09 -23.83 -12.50
C GLU A 110 -15.09 -23.58 -11.37
N TYR A 111 -14.38 -22.42 -11.42
CA TYR A 111 -13.48 -21.96 -10.37
C TYR A 111 -13.97 -20.61 -9.86
N ARG A 112 -14.01 -20.43 -8.53
CA ARG A 112 -14.43 -19.19 -7.88
C ARG A 112 -13.32 -18.69 -6.99
N TYR A 113 -12.81 -17.53 -7.32
CA TYR A 113 -11.71 -16.92 -6.61
C TYR A 113 -12.21 -15.83 -5.65
N ASN A 114 -11.79 -15.93 -4.38
CA ASN A 114 -11.94 -14.92 -3.35
C ASN A 114 -10.56 -14.70 -2.72
N LEU A 115 -9.80 -13.77 -3.29
CA LEU A 115 -8.38 -13.59 -2.99
C LEU A 115 -8.14 -12.23 -2.35
N ASP A 116 -7.54 -12.23 -1.16
CA ASP A 116 -6.91 -11.05 -0.60
C ASP A 116 -5.65 -10.69 -1.40
N ALA A 117 -5.19 -9.45 -1.27
CA ALA A 117 -4.00 -8.98 -1.97
C ALA A 117 -2.74 -9.65 -1.41
N ILE A 118 -1.85 -10.06 -2.29
CA ILE A 118 -0.50 -10.52 -1.93
C ILE A 118 0.44 -9.32 -1.94
N GLY A 119 1.17 -9.12 -0.87
CA GLY A 119 2.15 -8.05 -0.70
C GLY A 119 2.30 -7.67 0.77
N HIS A 120 3.53 -7.50 1.22
CA HIS A 120 3.85 -7.07 2.58
C HIS A 120 4.35 -5.62 2.60
N ASP A 121 4.48 -5.06 3.80
CA ASP A 121 5.16 -3.79 4.02
C ASP A 121 6.65 -4.07 4.35
N PRO A 122 7.60 -3.72 3.45
CA PRO A 122 9.02 -3.96 3.69
C PRO A 122 9.55 -3.25 4.94
N PHE A 123 9.02 -2.06 5.26
CA PHE A 123 9.42 -1.38 6.50
C PHE A 123 8.93 -2.11 7.74
N ALA A 124 7.72 -2.69 7.72
CA ALA A 124 7.22 -3.50 8.82
C ALA A 124 8.10 -4.73 9.06
N LEU A 125 8.49 -5.44 7.99
CA LEU A 125 9.37 -6.61 8.08
C LEU A 125 10.73 -6.25 8.68
N ILE A 126 11.43 -5.28 8.09
CA ILE A 126 12.78 -4.92 8.49
C ILE A 126 12.81 -4.24 9.87
N SER A 127 11.80 -3.44 10.20
CA SER A 127 11.66 -2.86 11.54
C SER A 127 11.47 -3.94 12.61
N TYR A 128 10.68 -4.98 12.32
CA TYR A 128 10.49 -6.11 13.21
C TYR A 128 11.80 -6.89 13.41
N LEU A 129 12.44 -7.33 12.34
CA LEU A 129 13.70 -8.06 12.40
C LEU A 129 14.77 -7.26 13.15
N SER A 130 14.86 -5.96 12.91
CA SER A 130 15.78 -5.07 13.63
C SER A 130 15.43 -4.89 15.10
N ALA A 131 14.13 -4.86 15.45
CA ALA A 131 13.70 -4.75 16.84
C ALA A 131 13.96 -6.02 17.66
N VAL A 132 13.91 -7.18 17.01
CA VAL A 132 14.12 -8.49 17.66
C VAL A 132 15.61 -8.84 17.74
N HIS A 133 16.35 -8.65 16.64
CA HIS A 133 17.74 -9.12 16.51
C HIS A 133 18.79 -8.01 16.64
N THR A 134 18.39 -6.74 16.55
CA THR A 134 19.25 -5.55 16.50
C THR A 134 20.08 -5.49 15.20
N GLU A 135 20.88 -6.50 14.93
CA GLU A 135 21.64 -6.75 13.70
C GLU A 135 21.41 -8.21 13.30
N PHE A 136 21.22 -8.46 12.03
CA PHE A 136 20.96 -9.80 11.49
C PHE A 136 21.60 -9.96 10.10
N THR A 137 21.81 -11.22 9.70
CA THR A 137 21.99 -11.61 8.31
C THR A 137 20.71 -12.27 7.80
N ALA A 138 20.44 -12.19 6.51
CA ALA A 138 19.28 -12.82 5.89
C ALA A 138 19.21 -14.33 6.19
N ALA A 139 20.37 -14.99 6.19
CA ALA A 139 20.47 -16.42 6.50
C ALA A 139 20.06 -16.77 7.94
N GLU A 140 20.34 -15.89 8.91
CA GLU A 140 19.95 -16.10 10.31
C GLU A 140 18.46 -15.96 10.54
N VAL A 141 17.78 -15.10 9.77
CA VAL A 141 16.35 -14.81 9.92
C VAL A 141 15.45 -15.56 8.92
N GLN A 142 16.04 -16.35 8.01
CA GLN A 142 15.30 -17.04 6.94
C GLN A 142 14.08 -17.84 7.47
N SER A 143 14.28 -18.67 8.51
CA SER A 143 13.20 -19.47 9.07
C SER A 143 12.12 -18.64 9.77
N GLU A 144 12.47 -17.46 10.26
CA GLU A 144 11.54 -16.53 10.86
C GLU A 144 10.72 -15.81 9.79
N VAL A 145 11.35 -15.39 8.69
CA VAL A 145 10.70 -14.84 7.49
C VAL A 145 9.68 -15.84 6.93
N GLU A 146 10.03 -17.13 6.81
CA GLU A 146 9.13 -18.20 6.38
C GLU A 146 7.95 -18.38 7.35
N SER A 147 8.19 -18.33 8.66
CA SER A 147 7.13 -18.45 9.66
C SER A 147 6.14 -17.27 9.63
N LEU A 148 6.65 -16.04 9.45
CA LEU A 148 5.82 -14.85 9.33
C LEU A 148 4.94 -14.92 8.06
N PHE A 149 5.51 -15.42 6.96
CA PHE A 149 4.76 -15.64 5.72
C PHE A 149 3.62 -16.65 5.91
N ASP A 150 3.90 -17.79 6.56
CA ASP A 150 2.91 -18.83 6.85
C ASP A 150 1.78 -18.33 7.79
N GLU A 151 2.10 -17.38 8.69
CA GLU A 151 1.10 -16.74 9.56
C GLU A 151 0.31 -15.63 8.85
N MET A 152 0.89 -15.03 7.82
CA MET A 152 0.29 -13.95 7.05
C MET A 152 -0.71 -14.46 6.01
N TYR A 153 -0.44 -15.61 5.36
CA TYR A 153 -1.24 -16.11 4.25
C TYR A 153 -1.82 -17.51 4.50
N GLU A 154 -3.12 -17.67 4.21
CA GLU A 154 -3.80 -18.97 4.21
C GLU A 154 -4.52 -19.17 2.88
N LEU A 155 -4.04 -20.08 2.04
CA LEU A 155 -4.70 -20.50 0.80
C LEU A 155 -5.56 -21.75 1.05
N THR A 156 -6.85 -21.64 0.80
CA THR A 156 -7.82 -22.73 1.00
C THR A 156 -8.52 -23.09 -0.31
N LEU A 157 -8.53 -24.38 -0.65
CA LEU A 157 -9.23 -24.94 -1.80
C LEU A 157 -10.42 -25.77 -1.30
N THR A 158 -11.65 -25.34 -1.62
CA THR A 158 -12.87 -25.99 -1.14
C THR A 158 -13.69 -26.51 -2.31
N PRO A 159 -13.77 -27.85 -2.50
CA PRO A 159 -14.65 -28.46 -3.50
C PRO A 159 -16.11 -28.31 -3.10
N THR A 160 -16.93 -27.80 -4.00
CA THR A 160 -18.38 -27.67 -3.83
C THR A 160 -19.13 -28.17 -5.07
N THR A 161 -20.42 -28.40 -4.94
CA THR A 161 -21.28 -28.82 -6.07
C THR A 161 -22.60 -28.06 -6.03
N GLU A 162 -23.07 -27.64 -7.21
CA GLU A 162 -24.39 -27.03 -7.38
C GLU A 162 -25.23 -27.82 -8.38
N THR A 163 -26.51 -27.98 -8.06
CA THR A 163 -27.48 -28.50 -9.04
C THR A 163 -28.11 -27.32 -9.76
N ARG A 164 -28.02 -27.33 -11.09
CA ARG A 164 -28.58 -26.30 -11.98
C ARG A 164 -29.54 -26.93 -12.97
N THR A 165 -30.49 -26.16 -13.47
CA THR A 165 -31.40 -26.57 -14.53
C THR A 165 -30.99 -25.92 -15.84
N ARG A 166 -31.12 -26.70 -16.94
CA ARG A 166 -30.97 -26.20 -18.30
C ARG A 166 -32.13 -26.64 -19.15
N THR A 167 -32.57 -25.84 -20.08
CA THR A 167 -33.54 -26.20 -21.09
C THR A 167 -32.84 -26.96 -22.21
N VAL A 168 -33.28 -28.18 -22.50
CA VAL A 168 -32.77 -28.97 -23.60
C VAL A 168 -33.88 -29.21 -24.61
N THR A 169 -33.57 -29.06 -25.90
CA THR A 169 -34.50 -29.40 -26.99
C THR A 169 -34.42 -30.89 -27.28
N LYS A 170 -35.54 -31.59 -27.11
CA LYS A 170 -35.67 -33.01 -27.46
C LYS A 170 -36.57 -33.19 -28.65
N THR A 171 -36.33 -34.25 -29.44
CA THR A 171 -37.18 -34.64 -30.55
C THR A 171 -38.12 -35.77 -30.14
N GLY A 172 -39.41 -35.54 -30.28
CA GLY A 172 -40.44 -36.53 -30.13
C GLY A 172 -41.12 -36.87 -31.45
N THR A 173 -41.77 -38.03 -31.52
CA THR A 173 -42.61 -38.39 -32.66
C THR A 173 -44.07 -38.31 -32.25
N ARG A 174 -44.92 -37.77 -33.12
CA ARG A 174 -46.38 -37.76 -32.95
C ARG A 174 -47.04 -38.36 -34.17
N THR A 175 -48.08 -39.12 -33.98
CA THR A 175 -48.92 -39.62 -35.06
C THR A 175 -49.89 -38.51 -35.50
N VAL A 176 -49.83 -38.12 -36.74
CA VAL A 176 -50.74 -37.15 -37.36
C VAL A 176 -51.62 -37.87 -38.35
N THR A 177 -52.95 -37.81 -38.13
CA THR A 177 -53.93 -38.42 -39.03
C THR A 177 -54.36 -37.37 -40.06
N ASP A 178 -54.20 -37.65 -41.33
CA ASP A 178 -54.73 -36.81 -42.40
C ASP A 178 -56.25 -36.74 -42.33
N PRO A 179 -56.88 -35.57 -42.11
CA PRO A 179 -58.32 -35.43 -41.93
C PRO A 179 -59.14 -35.76 -43.21
N VAL A 180 -58.52 -35.90 -44.38
CA VAL A 180 -59.20 -36.16 -45.65
C VAL A 180 -59.07 -37.61 -46.07
N THR A 181 -57.90 -38.21 -45.84
CA THR A 181 -57.63 -39.62 -46.27
C THR A 181 -57.74 -40.62 -45.12
N GLY A 182 -57.64 -40.18 -43.86
CA GLY A 182 -57.61 -41.05 -42.66
C GLY A 182 -56.29 -41.78 -42.50
N GLU A 183 -55.25 -41.48 -43.27
CA GLU A 183 -53.93 -42.09 -43.14
C GLU A 183 -53.17 -41.49 -41.95
N GLU A 184 -52.53 -42.37 -41.17
CA GLU A 184 -51.68 -42.03 -40.05
C GLU A 184 -50.23 -41.92 -40.54
N THR A 185 -49.61 -40.79 -40.28
CA THR A 185 -48.18 -40.55 -40.53
C THR A 185 -47.48 -40.15 -39.22
N GLU A 186 -46.24 -40.60 -39.01
CA GLU A 186 -45.40 -40.13 -37.91
C GLU A 186 -44.71 -38.83 -38.30
N GLU A 187 -44.86 -37.80 -37.49
CA GLU A 187 -44.21 -36.52 -37.66
C GLU A 187 -43.29 -36.28 -36.44
N GLU A 188 -42.04 -35.94 -36.72
CA GLU A 188 -41.11 -35.51 -35.68
C GLU A 188 -41.43 -34.07 -35.28
N TYR A 189 -41.40 -33.79 -33.99
CA TYR A 189 -41.55 -32.46 -33.43
C TYR A 189 -40.53 -32.22 -32.34
N GLU A 190 -40.06 -31.01 -32.20
CA GLU A 190 -39.15 -30.55 -31.14
C GLU A 190 -39.98 -30.04 -29.95
N TYR A 191 -39.55 -30.39 -28.74
CA TYR A 191 -40.08 -29.83 -27.52
C TYR A 191 -38.95 -29.53 -26.54
N GLU A 192 -39.17 -28.55 -25.67
CA GLU A 192 -38.24 -28.16 -24.64
C GLU A 192 -38.56 -28.94 -23.34
N GLU A 193 -37.50 -29.43 -22.68
CA GLU A 193 -37.59 -30.10 -21.38
C GLU A 193 -36.50 -29.52 -20.47
N GLU A 194 -36.85 -29.26 -19.20
CA GLU A 194 -35.88 -28.90 -18.17
C GLU A 194 -35.11 -30.13 -17.69
N GLU A 195 -33.79 -30.06 -17.72
CA GLU A 195 -32.91 -31.11 -17.24
C GLU A 195 -32.05 -30.58 -16.11
N GLU A 196 -32.03 -31.25 -14.97
CA GLU A 196 -31.10 -30.96 -13.88
C GLU A 196 -29.72 -31.53 -14.22
N TYR A 197 -28.69 -30.75 -13.96
CA TYR A 197 -27.30 -31.19 -14.06
C TYR A 197 -26.49 -30.66 -12.88
N THR A 198 -25.43 -31.37 -12.51
CA THR A 198 -24.54 -30.99 -11.43
C THR A 198 -23.31 -30.29 -11.99
N VAL A 199 -22.94 -29.17 -11.38
CA VAL A 199 -21.72 -28.43 -11.65
C VAL A 199 -20.76 -28.63 -10.48
N THR A 200 -19.55 -29.06 -10.78
CA THR A 200 -18.47 -29.18 -9.80
C THR A 200 -17.70 -27.86 -9.75
N ILE A 201 -17.49 -27.32 -8.56
CA ILE A 201 -16.92 -25.99 -8.36
C ILE A 201 -15.74 -26.13 -7.40
N LEU A 202 -14.63 -25.46 -7.72
CA LEU A 202 -13.53 -25.25 -6.79
C LEU A 202 -13.56 -23.80 -6.31
N ASP A 203 -13.90 -23.60 -5.03
CA ASP A 203 -13.81 -22.32 -4.37
C ASP A 203 -12.37 -22.12 -3.87
N VAL A 204 -11.68 -21.10 -4.40
CA VAL A 204 -10.30 -20.74 -4.09
C VAL A 204 -10.33 -19.50 -3.21
N THR A 205 -9.89 -19.63 -1.98
CA THR A 205 -9.87 -18.51 -1.02
C THR A 205 -8.46 -18.29 -0.53
N LEU A 206 -7.95 -17.07 -0.70
CA LEU A 206 -6.74 -16.60 -0.03
C LEU A 206 -7.14 -15.60 1.04
N THR A 207 -6.73 -15.87 2.26
CA THR A 207 -6.84 -14.91 3.38
C THR A 207 -5.48 -14.37 3.72
N ALA A 208 -5.36 -13.03 3.83
CA ALA A 208 -4.14 -12.36 4.23
C ALA A 208 -4.34 -11.55 5.52
N VAL A 209 -3.44 -11.74 6.47
CA VAL A 209 -3.37 -10.95 7.71
C VAL A 209 -2.29 -9.88 7.53
N ASP A 210 -2.56 -8.63 7.94
CA ASP A 210 -1.58 -7.55 7.88
C ASP A 210 -0.32 -7.92 8.68
N LEU A 211 0.86 -7.77 8.06
CA LEU A 211 2.14 -8.13 8.68
C LEU A 211 2.36 -7.40 10.02
N ASN A 212 1.90 -6.16 10.17
CA ASN A 212 1.98 -5.43 11.43
C ASN A 212 1.22 -6.15 12.57
N VAL A 213 0.12 -6.83 12.23
CA VAL A 213 -0.66 -7.63 13.21
C VAL A 213 0.09 -8.91 13.57
N VAL A 214 0.65 -9.59 12.59
CA VAL A 214 1.42 -10.82 12.81
C VAL A 214 2.62 -10.53 13.70
N VAL A 215 3.49 -9.60 13.32
CA VAL A 215 4.73 -9.29 14.07
C VAL A 215 4.46 -8.75 15.47
N ALA A 216 3.32 -8.06 15.70
CA ALA A 216 2.95 -7.59 17.03
C ALA A 216 2.77 -8.73 18.05
N GLY A 217 2.40 -9.94 17.58
CA GLY A 217 2.29 -11.15 18.40
C GLY A 217 3.64 -11.72 18.84
N HIS A 218 4.70 -11.45 18.10
CA HIS A 218 6.06 -11.99 18.31
C HIS A 218 6.96 -11.08 19.15
N MET A 219 6.54 -9.87 19.47
CA MET A 219 7.33 -8.88 20.19
C MET A 219 6.89 -8.71 21.65
N ASN A 220 7.86 -8.58 22.54
CA ASN A 220 7.62 -8.06 23.89
C ASN A 220 7.42 -6.53 23.85
N GLU A 221 7.00 -5.92 24.96
CA GLU A 221 6.67 -4.48 25.02
C GLU A 221 7.88 -3.56 24.70
N GLU A 222 9.10 -3.97 25.06
CA GLU A 222 10.32 -3.23 24.71
C GLU A 222 10.61 -3.26 23.21
N GLN A 223 10.47 -4.44 22.59
CA GLN A 223 10.63 -4.61 21.15
C GLN A 223 9.56 -3.83 20.35
N LYS A 224 8.32 -3.78 20.84
CA LYS A 224 7.24 -2.97 20.22
C LYS A 224 7.56 -1.48 20.24
N GLU A 225 8.15 -0.97 21.33
CA GLU A 225 8.58 0.43 21.39
C GLU A 225 9.70 0.72 20.37
N ILE A 226 10.65 -0.20 20.20
CA ILE A 226 11.75 -0.10 19.20
C ILE A 226 11.20 -0.23 17.78
N TYR A 227 10.31 -1.19 17.55
CA TYR A 227 9.61 -1.37 16.27
C TYR A 227 8.89 -0.10 15.83
N ALA A 228 8.13 0.53 16.73
CA ALA A 228 7.44 1.78 16.44
C ALA A 228 8.42 2.92 16.10
N LEU A 229 9.59 2.96 16.76
CA LEU A 229 10.63 3.94 16.45
C LEU A 229 11.22 3.71 15.05
N TYR A 230 11.54 2.46 14.69
CA TYR A 230 12.07 2.12 13.36
C TYR A 230 11.08 2.44 12.24
N ASN A 231 9.80 2.16 12.43
CA ASN A 231 8.75 2.53 11.48
C ASN A 231 8.61 4.05 11.34
N GLU A 232 8.72 4.82 12.44
CA GLU A 232 8.66 6.29 12.39
C GLU A 232 9.88 6.90 11.68
N THR A 233 11.06 6.28 11.82
CA THR A 233 12.32 6.79 11.26
C THR A 233 12.67 6.20 9.91
N HIS A 234 11.94 5.16 9.45
CA HIS A 234 12.29 4.34 8.29
C HIS A 234 13.74 3.82 8.33
N GLY A 235 14.22 3.51 9.55
CA GLY A 235 15.55 3.00 9.81
C GLY A 235 16.71 3.96 9.53
N LEU A 236 16.46 5.23 9.18
CA LEU A 236 17.46 6.30 8.94
C LEU A 236 18.61 5.87 8.00
N VAL A 237 18.31 5.02 7.01
CA VAL A 237 19.30 4.52 6.05
C VAL A 237 19.27 5.27 4.70
N GLN A 238 18.44 6.31 4.58
CA GLN A 238 18.26 7.09 3.37
C GLN A 238 19.58 7.76 2.95
N GLN A 239 19.96 7.55 1.69
CA GLN A 239 21.18 8.08 1.07
C GLN A 239 20.88 9.03 -0.08
N PHE A 240 19.66 8.98 -0.62
CA PHE A 240 19.20 9.77 -1.74
C PHE A 240 18.06 10.67 -1.29
N TYR A 241 18.02 11.90 -1.83
CA TYR A 241 16.89 12.81 -1.65
C TYR A 241 15.64 12.30 -2.35
N THR A 242 14.49 12.89 -2.02
CA THR A 242 13.22 12.51 -2.64
C THR A 242 13.24 12.68 -4.17
N PRO A 243 12.70 11.69 -4.93
CA PRO A 243 12.54 11.83 -6.37
C PRO A 243 11.31 12.67 -6.76
N LEU A 244 10.39 12.92 -5.83
CA LEU A 244 9.14 13.65 -6.03
C LEU A 244 8.89 14.60 -4.86
N ASP A 245 8.32 15.78 -5.14
CA ASP A 245 7.95 16.76 -4.10
C ASP A 245 6.59 16.38 -3.48
N LEU A 246 6.49 15.15 -2.96
CA LEU A 246 5.34 14.60 -2.24
C LEU A 246 5.78 13.44 -1.35
N TYR A 247 4.95 13.05 -0.38
CA TYR A 247 5.20 11.85 0.42
C TYR A 247 4.87 10.60 -0.43
N TRP A 248 5.84 10.16 -1.23
CA TRP A 248 5.62 9.18 -2.29
C TRP A 248 5.47 7.73 -1.79
N TYR A 249 5.85 7.40 -0.57
CA TYR A 249 5.70 6.03 -0.03
C TYR A 249 4.25 5.54 -0.11
N ASN A 250 3.26 6.43 0.05
CA ASN A 250 1.85 6.08 -0.07
C ASN A 250 1.40 5.75 -1.51
N TYR A 251 2.22 6.01 -2.49
CA TYR A 251 1.92 5.82 -3.91
C TYR A 251 2.72 4.67 -4.54
N VAL A 252 3.44 3.89 -3.72
CA VAL A 252 4.14 2.70 -4.20
C VAL A 252 3.11 1.69 -4.68
N SER A 253 3.19 1.35 -5.95
CA SER A 253 2.30 0.39 -6.62
C SER A 253 2.99 -0.94 -6.92
N SER A 254 4.32 -0.96 -6.89
CA SER A 254 5.11 -2.18 -7.00
C SER A 254 6.46 -2.02 -6.34
N TYR A 255 6.78 -2.95 -5.48
CA TYR A 255 8.03 -2.99 -4.73
C TYR A 255 9.18 -3.60 -5.53
N TYR A 256 10.39 -3.38 -5.06
CA TYR A 256 11.60 -4.06 -5.48
C TYR A 256 11.52 -5.54 -5.11
N GLY A 257 11.98 -6.45 -5.99
CA GLY A 257 12.03 -7.86 -5.68
C GLY A 257 11.32 -8.75 -6.70
N TYR A 258 11.03 -9.97 -6.28
CA TYR A 258 10.40 -10.99 -7.12
C TYR A 258 8.90 -10.72 -7.27
N ARG A 259 8.39 -10.81 -8.50
CA ARG A 259 6.96 -10.63 -8.80
C ARG A 259 6.56 -11.32 -10.09
N ILE A 260 5.26 -11.50 -10.29
CA ILE A 260 4.72 -11.79 -11.63
C ILE A 260 4.58 -10.46 -12.39
N ASN A 261 5.20 -10.39 -13.57
CA ASN A 261 5.16 -9.19 -14.42
C ASN A 261 3.71 -8.89 -14.85
N PRO A 262 3.15 -7.71 -14.55
CA PRO A 262 1.75 -7.40 -14.85
C PRO A 262 1.46 -7.25 -16.35
N VAL A 263 2.50 -7.15 -17.20
CA VAL A 263 2.37 -7.03 -18.67
C VAL A 263 2.46 -8.39 -19.35
N THR A 264 3.42 -9.23 -18.95
CA THR A 264 3.70 -10.51 -19.61
C THR A 264 3.13 -11.72 -18.87
N GLY A 265 2.82 -11.60 -17.58
CA GLY A 265 2.41 -12.73 -16.73
C GLY A 265 3.55 -13.68 -16.36
N GLU A 266 4.79 -13.35 -16.69
CA GLU A 266 5.98 -14.15 -16.41
C GLU A 266 6.65 -13.71 -15.11
N GLU A 267 7.44 -14.60 -14.51
CA GLU A 267 8.29 -14.27 -13.37
C GLU A 267 9.29 -13.16 -13.75
N GLN A 268 9.42 -12.19 -12.87
CA GLN A 268 10.31 -11.04 -13.06
C GLN A 268 10.94 -10.63 -11.74
N PHE A 269 12.23 -10.30 -11.78
CA PHE A 269 12.88 -9.52 -10.75
C PHE A 269 12.70 -8.03 -11.07
N HIS A 270 11.93 -7.32 -10.25
CA HIS A 270 11.73 -5.87 -10.35
C HIS A 270 12.89 -5.14 -9.70
N ARG A 271 13.71 -4.45 -10.49
CA ARG A 271 14.97 -3.82 -10.04
C ARG A 271 14.80 -2.45 -9.39
N GLY A 272 13.57 -2.02 -9.21
CA GLY A 272 13.24 -0.70 -8.70
C GLY A 272 11.92 -0.67 -7.94
N VAL A 273 11.42 0.53 -7.71
CA VAL A 273 10.12 0.79 -7.11
C VAL A 273 9.28 1.58 -8.09
N ASP A 274 8.02 1.18 -8.27
CA ASP A 274 7.04 1.89 -9.10
C ASP A 274 6.17 2.77 -8.21
N ILE A 275 6.12 4.06 -8.51
CA ILE A 275 5.36 5.06 -7.76
C ILE A 275 4.21 5.55 -8.64
N ALA A 276 2.97 5.14 -8.35
CA ALA A 276 1.77 5.45 -9.11
C ALA A 276 1.35 6.92 -8.89
N VAL A 277 1.83 7.78 -9.76
CA VAL A 277 1.53 9.22 -9.77
C VAL A 277 1.06 9.66 -11.15
N PRO A 278 0.24 10.72 -11.25
CA PRO A 278 -0.25 11.21 -12.53
C PRO A 278 0.86 11.64 -13.47
N THR A 279 0.62 11.45 -14.77
CA THR A 279 1.46 12.01 -15.83
C THR A 279 1.61 13.52 -15.65
N GLY A 280 2.84 14.03 -15.78
CA GLY A 280 3.15 15.44 -15.66
C GLY A 280 3.62 15.88 -14.25
N THR A 281 3.64 14.96 -13.26
CA THR A 281 4.24 15.23 -11.95
C THR A 281 5.75 15.47 -12.12
N GLN A 282 6.30 16.52 -11.51
CA GLN A 282 7.73 16.85 -11.62
C GLN A 282 8.58 15.75 -10.98
N VAL A 283 9.62 15.33 -11.70
CA VAL A 283 10.63 14.38 -11.22
C VAL A 283 11.90 15.15 -10.88
N LEU A 284 12.41 14.91 -9.67
CA LEU A 284 13.59 15.59 -9.11
C LEU A 284 14.81 14.65 -9.13
N ALA A 285 15.98 15.21 -9.40
CA ALA A 285 17.24 14.51 -9.18
C ALA A 285 17.40 14.20 -7.68
N SER A 286 17.55 12.94 -7.31
CA SER A 286 17.68 12.53 -5.92
C SER A 286 19.12 12.57 -5.40
N MET A 287 20.06 12.94 -6.24
CA MET A 287 21.48 13.12 -5.87
C MET A 287 22.14 14.17 -6.76
N ASP A 288 23.25 14.71 -6.27
CA ASP A 288 24.16 15.45 -7.12
C ASP A 288 24.89 14.50 -8.06
N GLY A 289 25.13 14.88 -9.31
CA GLY A 289 25.88 14.02 -10.22
C GLY A 289 25.88 14.49 -11.66
N THR A 290 26.37 13.64 -12.54
CA THR A 290 26.33 13.86 -13.98
C THR A 290 25.25 12.99 -14.60
N VAL A 291 24.42 13.57 -15.45
CA VAL A 291 23.47 12.81 -16.27
C VAL A 291 24.26 12.01 -17.30
N THR A 292 24.37 10.70 -17.10
CA THR A 292 25.06 9.80 -18.03
C THR A 292 24.16 9.35 -19.17
N THR A 293 22.85 9.36 -18.92
CA THR A 293 21.84 8.99 -19.94
C THR A 293 20.60 9.89 -19.79
N ALA A 294 20.11 10.42 -20.89
CA ALA A 294 18.80 11.05 -21.00
C ALA A 294 18.28 10.77 -22.41
N THR A 295 17.44 9.74 -22.56
CA THR A 295 17.01 9.21 -23.87
C THR A 295 15.74 8.39 -23.73
N TYR A 296 15.31 7.78 -24.85
CA TYR A 296 14.20 6.83 -24.93
C TYR A 296 14.71 5.41 -25.20
N ASP A 297 14.09 4.43 -24.57
CA ASP A 297 14.29 3.00 -24.75
C ASP A 297 12.91 2.29 -24.75
N ALA A 298 12.79 1.15 -25.43
CA ALA A 298 11.49 0.46 -25.56
C ALA A 298 10.96 -0.11 -24.23
N SER A 299 11.86 -0.47 -23.30
CA SER A 299 11.50 -0.97 -21.97
C SER A 299 11.25 0.19 -20.99
N TYR A 300 12.27 1.02 -20.75
CA TYR A 300 12.19 2.13 -19.79
C TYR A 300 11.40 3.36 -20.25
N GLY A 301 11.04 3.43 -21.55
CA GLY A 301 10.46 4.65 -22.13
C GLY A 301 11.47 5.79 -22.12
N ASN A 302 11.02 7.01 -21.89
CA ASN A 302 11.90 8.13 -21.59
C ASN A 302 12.50 7.94 -20.20
N TYR A 303 13.83 7.99 -20.07
CA TYR A 303 14.51 7.78 -18.82
C TYR A 303 15.76 8.64 -18.65
N VAL A 304 16.11 8.89 -17.40
CA VAL A 304 17.31 9.62 -16.98
C VAL A 304 18.13 8.72 -16.06
N VAL A 305 19.46 8.76 -16.23
CA VAL A 305 20.43 8.13 -15.31
C VAL A 305 21.38 9.22 -14.81
N ILE A 306 21.57 9.29 -13.50
CA ILE A 306 22.50 10.19 -12.84
C ILE A 306 23.55 9.34 -12.12
N GLU A 307 24.82 9.71 -12.25
CA GLU A 307 25.94 8.98 -11.67
C GLU A 307 26.90 9.92 -10.94
N LYS A 308 27.39 9.45 -9.77
CA LYS A 308 28.46 10.08 -9.01
C LYS A 308 29.08 9.08 -8.02
N ASP A 309 30.40 8.99 -8.01
CA ASP A 309 31.19 8.23 -7.01
C ASP A 309 30.78 6.75 -6.84
N GLY A 310 30.36 6.10 -7.94
CA GLY A 310 29.87 4.72 -7.98
C GLY A 310 28.38 4.56 -7.66
N TYR A 311 27.70 5.63 -7.22
CA TYR A 311 26.25 5.64 -7.06
C TYR A 311 25.57 5.99 -8.37
N ILE A 312 24.46 5.31 -8.64
CA ILE A 312 23.60 5.51 -9.82
C ILE A 312 22.15 5.59 -9.35
N THR A 313 21.43 6.60 -9.86
CA THR A 313 19.97 6.67 -9.76
C THR A 313 19.37 6.70 -11.16
N LYS A 314 18.28 5.94 -11.38
CA LYS A 314 17.58 5.89 -12.65
C LYS A 314 16.10 6.23 -12.43
N TYR A 315 15.54 6.98 -13.38
CA TYR A 315 14.16 7.46 -13.38
C TYR A 315 13.56 7.14 -14.75
N ALA A 316 12.52 6.31 -14.78
CA ALA A 316 11.98 5.78 -16.04
C ALA A 316 10.47 6.02 -16.20
N HIS A 317 9.94 5.63 -17.36
CA HIS A 317 8.57 5.82 -17.82
C HIS A 317 8.11 7.28 -17.89
N MET A 318 9.09 8.21 -17.98
CA MET A 318 8.85 9.66 -17.96
C MET A 318 8.07 10.11 -19.22
N ASP A 319 7.29 11.18 -19.08
CA ASP A 319 6.63 11.85 -20.23
C ASP A 319 7.61 12.79 -20.92
N THR A 320 8.28 13.64 -20.15
CA THR A 320 9.25 14.61 -20.68
C THR A 320 10.60 14.50 -19.99
N LEU A 321 11.68 14.83 -20.73
CA LEU A 321 13.03 14.98 -20.19
C LEU A 321 13.41 16.46 -20.21
N SER A 322 13.84 17.01 -19.06
CA SER A 322 14.28 18.41 -18.89
C SER A 322 15.79 18.56 -18.83
N VAL A 323 16.54 17.47 -18.93
CA VAL A 323 18.00 17.42 -18.86
C VAL A 323 18.58 16.67 -20.06
N SER A 324 19.88 16.82 -20.28
CA SER A 324 20.60 16.17 -21.37
C SER A 324 21.82 15.40 -20.85
N THR A 325 22.23 14.36 -21.58
CA THR A 325 23.45 13.60 -21.31
C THR A 325 24.66 14.53 -21.25
N GLY A 326 25.48 14.39 -20.19
CA GLY A 326 26.63 15.21 -19.88
C GLY A 326 26.32 16.42 -18.99
N GLN A 327 25.06 16.71 -18.71
CA GLN A 327 24.67 17.79 -17.80
C GLN A 327 25.00 17.42 -16.35
N VAL A 328 25.59 18.36 -15.62
CA VAL A 328 25.76 18.25 -14.16
C VAL A 328 24.51 18.79 -13.49
N VAL A 329 23.95 18.02 -12.56
CA VAL A 329 22.78 18.38 -11.77
C VAL A 329 23.08 18.31 -10.28
N THR A 330 22.30 19.02 -9.49
CA THR A 330 22.24 18.89 -8.04
C THR A 330 20.92 18.27 -7.64
N HIS A 331 20.87 17.62 -6.48
CA HIS A 331 19.60 17.13 -5.93
C HIS A 331 18.54 18.24 -5.92
N GLY A 332 17.27 17.87 -6.12
CA GLY A 332 16.17 18.83 -6.27
C GLY A 332 16.07 19.52 -7.64
N THR A 333 17.02 19.27 -8.57
CA THR A 333 16.89 19.75 -9.95
C THR A 333 15.75 18.99 -10.64
N VAL A 334 14.81 19.72 -11.27
CA VAL A 334 13.76 19.08 -12.08
C VAL A 334 14.40 18.46 -13.33
N ILE A 335 14.31 17.13 -13.45
CA ILE A 335 14.90 16.35 -14.55
C ILE A 335 13.88 15.97 -15.63
N GLY A 336 12.59 16.15 -15.36
CA GLY A 336 11.49 15.89 -16.29
C GLY A 336 10.17 15.72 -15.56
N THR A 337 9.24 15.01 -16.18
CA THR A 337 7.92 14.71 -15.61
C THR A 337 7.59 13.23 -15.75
N THR A 338 6.80 12.71 -14.80
CA THR A 338 6.27 11.35 -14.83
C THR A 338 5.37 11.11 -16.03
N GLY A 339 5.27 9.86 -16.48
CA GLY A 339 4.49 9.52 -17.66
C GLY A 339 4.03 8.05 -17.67
N ASN A 340 3.83 7.54 -18.90
CA ASN A 340 3.45 6.16 -19.18
C ASN A 340 4.12 5.69 -20.48
N THR A 341 5.41 6.01 -20.65
CA THR A 341 6.18 5.66 -21.86
C THR A 341 6.95 4.35 -21.69
N GLY A 342 7.23 3.66 -22.81
CA GLY A 342 7.90 2.37 -22.79
C GLY A 342 6.97 1.21 -22.43
N SER A 343 7.50 0.16 -21.76
CA SER A 343 6.73 -1.01 -21.32
C SER A 343 6.09 -0.72 -19.97
N SER A 344 4.93 -0.08 -19.96
CA SER A 344 4.21 0.39 -18.78
C SER A 344 2.71 0.19 -18.96
N THR A 345 2.01 -0.17 -17.86
CA THR A 345 0.56 -0.41 -17.84
C THR A 345 -0.26 0.80 -17.41
N GLY A 346 0.37 1.80 -16.81
CA GLY A 346 -0.30 2.99 -16.27
C GLY A 346 0.70 4.09 -15.94
N SER A 347 0.21 5.29 -15.62
CA SER A 347 1.06 6.42 -15.26
C SER A 347 1.76 6.17 -13.93
N HIS A 348 3.10 6.16 -13.93
CA HIS A 348 3.94 6.00 -12.75
C HIS A 348 5.35 6.53 -13.00
N LEU A 349 6.13 6.65 -11.93
CA LEU A 349 7.58 6.80 -11.95
C LEU A 349 8.20 5.49 -11.51
N HIS A 350 9.06 4.92 -12.33
CA HIS A 350 9.94 3.82 -11.94
C HIS A 350 11.30 4.38 -11.52
N ILE A 351 11.76 4.04 -10.31
CA ILE A 351 13.07 4.44 -9.78
C ILE A 351 13.93 3.23 -9.46
N GLU A 352 15.22 3.34 -9.77
CA GLU A 352 16.23 2.36 -9.39
C GLU A 352 17.41 3.05 -8.71
N CYS A 353 18.11 2.35 -7.80
CA CYS A 353 19.40 2.77 -7.30
C CYS A 353 20.42 1.64 -7.30
N LEU A 354 21.68 2.01 -7.57
CA LEU A 354 22.81 1.09 -7.59
C LEU A 354 24.01 1.72 -6.87
N TYR A 355 24.84 0.87 -6.30
CA TYR A 355 26.18 1.22 -5.85
C TYR A 355 27.19 0.20 -6.37
N ASN A 356 28.23 0.67 -7.07
CA ASN A 356 29.24 -0.16 -7.70
C ASN A 356 28.70 -1.28 -8.60
N GLY A 357 27.52 -1.06 -9.22
CA GLY A 357 26.85 -2.00 -10.13
C GLY A 357 25.89 -2.98 -9.47
N GLU A 358 25.78 -2.98 -8.15
CA GLU A 358 24.80 -3.78 -7.40
C GLU A 358 23.54 -2.96 -7.18
N TYR A 359 22.36 -3.56 -7.40
CA TYR A 359 21.07 -2.97 -7.15
C TYR A 359 20.69 -3.04 -5.68
N TYR A 360 20.02 -2.00 -5.19
CA TYR A 360 19.47 -1.92 -3.84
C TYR A 360 17.98 -1.53 -3.92
N ASN A 361 17.21 -1.90 -2.91
CA ASN A 361 15.80 -1.54 -2.83
C ASN A 361 15.62 -0.03 -2.64
N PRO A 362 15.11 0.73 -3.64
CA PRO A 362 14.97 2.18 -3.51
C PRO A 362 14.09 2.62 -2.35
N LEU A 363 13.15 1.77 -1.91
CA LEU A 363 12.25 2.08 -0.81
C LEU A 363 12.98 2.46 0.47
N PHE A 364 14.08 1.79 0.78
CA PHE A 364 14.85 2.05 2.00
C PHE A 364 15.79 3.26 1.86
N TYR A 365 16.30 3.53 0.67
CA TYR A 365 17.44 4.45 0.49
C TYR A 365 17.08 5.84 -0.06
N PHE A 366 15.84 6.06 -0.48
CA PHE A 366 15.36 7.38 -0.89
C PHE A 366 14.54 8.03 0.23
N GLU A 367 14.76 9.33 0.44
CA GLU A 367 13.90 10.12 1.32
C GLU A 367 12.49 10.22 0.74
N ALA A 368 11.49 10.20 1.60
CA ALA A 368 10.14 10.62 1.23
C ALA A 368 10.09 12.14 1.07
N GLY A 369 9.30 12.61 0.13
CA GLY A 369 9.01 14.04 0.00
C GLY A 369 8.03 14.53 1.09
N GLU A 370 7.90 15.83 1.23
CA GLU A 370 7.00 16.48 2.20
C GLU A 370 5.71 17.02 1.56
N GLY A 371 5.60 17.01 0.24
CA GLY A 371 4.48 17.59 -0.51
C GLY A 371 3.28 16.66 -0.68
N THR A 372 2.22 17.19 -1.29
CA THR A 372 1.02 16.43 -1.67
C THR A 372 0.82 16.46 -3.19
N LEU A 373 0.17 15.46 -3.76
CA LEU A 373 -0.25 15.49 -5.17
C LEU A 373 -1.26 16.62 -5.40
N TYR A 374 -0.98 17.44 -6.42
CA TYR A 374 -1.81 18.58 -6.84
C TYR A 374 -1.89 19.75 -5.88
N GLY A 375 -0.81 20.55 -5.83
CA GLY A 375 -0.86 21.99 -5.61
C GLY A 375 -1.70 22.50 -4.44
N GLU A 376 -1.81 21.80 -3.35
CA GLU A 376 -2.28 22.42 -2.13
C GLU A 376 -1.22 23.37 -1.60
N ALA A 377 -1.69 24.52 -1.17
CA ALA A 377 -0.83 25.61 -0.71
C ALA A 377 0.11 25.11 0.40
N PRO A 378 1.36 25.60 0.44
CA PRO A 378 2.31 25.18 1.45
C PRO A 378 1.80 25.58 2.84
N GLY A 379 1.31 24.60 3.60
CA GLY A 379 0.76 24.84 4.94
C GLY A 379 0.27 23.63 5.72
N SER A 380 0.13 22.44 5.13
CA SER A 380 -0.22 21.26 5.91
C SER A 380 0.79 20.14 5.68
N GLY A 381 1.72 20.03 6.57
CA GLY A 381 2.69 18.95 6.57
C GLY A 381 2.19 17.70 7.22
N SER A 382 2.82 16.61 6.84
CA SER A 382 2.99 15.35 7.56
C SER A 382 2.35 14.15 6.88
N GLY A 383 3.08 13.28 6.41
CA GLY A 383 3.97 12.22 6.75
C GLY A 383 3.28 10.93 7.16
N GLY A 384 3.47 9.92 6.42
CA GLY A 384 3.49 8.50 6.41
C GLY A 384 2.95 7.67 7.58
N GLY A 385 2.23 6.63 7.26
CA GLY A 385 2.03 5.49 8.15
C GLY A 385 0.70 5.40 8.91
N ASN A 386 -0.04 6.44 9.14
CA ASN A 386 -1.48 6.48 9.42
C ASN A 386 -1.99 7.72 8.71
N ALA A 387 -3.02 7.58 7.90
CA ALA A 387 -3.70 8.72 7.34
C ALA A 387 -4.06 9.66 8.51
N ILE A 388 -3.46 10.86 8.54
CA ILE A 388 -3.66 11.81 9.64
C ILE A 388 -4.73 12.79 9.17
N PRO A 389 -5.88 12.86 9.84
CA PRO A 389 -6.88 13.87 9.55
C PRO A 389 -6.31 15.27 9.89
N PRO A 390 -6.90 16.34 9.37
CA PRO A 390 -6.57 17.69 9.82
C PRO A 390 -6.60 17.81 11.35
N ASP A 391 -5.65 18.55 11.94
CA ASP A 391 -5.57 18.75 13.39
C ASP A 391 -6.80 19.48 13.97
N SER A 392 -7.52 20.24 13.13
CA SER A 392 -8.75 20.93 13.48
C SER A 392 -9.61 21.21 12.24
N TYR A 393 -10.88 21.40 12.45
CA TYR A 393 -11.86 21.76 11.42
C TYR A 393 -12.48 23.13 11.74
N ASP A 394 -12.56 24.00 10.75
CA ASP A 394 -13.15 25.34 10.91
C ASP A 394 -14.68 25.28 11.11
N ASP A 395 -15.33 24.21 10.64
CA ASP A 395 -16.75 23.93 10.84
C ASP A 395 -16.95 23.12 12.12
N ALA A 396 -17.60 23.73 13.10
CA ALA A 396 -17.87 23.09 14.40
C ALA A 396 -18.70 21.79 14.29
N THR A 397 -19.50 21.65 13.23
CA THR A 397 -20.30 20.45 12.96
C THR A 397 -19.39 19.31 12.51
N VAL A 398 -18.45 19.60 11.63
CA VAL A 398 -17.45 18.64 11.15
C VAL A 398 -16.52 18.25 12.30
N GLN A 399 -16.10 19.23 13.12
CA GLN A 399 -15.28 18.97 14.31
C GLN A 399 -15.97 17.97 15.25
N ALA A 400 -17.25 18.20 15.58
CA ALA A 400 -18.03 17.30 16.44
C ALA A 400 -18.18 15.88 15.85
N LEU A 401 -18.36 15.78 14.53
CA LEU A 401 -18.45 14.51 13.82
C LEU A 401 -17.14 13.72 13.94
N MET A 402 -16.01 14.39 13.70
CA MET A 402 -14.68 13.76 13.75
C MET A 402 -14.26 13.39 15.17
N GLU A 403 -14.57 14.23 16.17
CA GLU A 403 -14.35 13.91 17.57
C GLU A 403 -15.16 12.69 18.02
N GLU A 404 -16.39 12.56 17.55
CA GLU A 404 -17.19 11.35 17.83
C GLU A 404 -16.57 10.12 17.17
N ALA A 405 -16.20 10.22 15.88
CA ALA A 405 -15.60 9.12 15.13
C ALA A 405 -14.29 8.62 15.76
N ALA A 406 -13.44 9.53 16.19
CA ALA A 406 -12.13 9.22 16.78
C ALA A 406 -12.20 8.41 18.09
N LYS A 407 -13.32 8.44 18.82
CA LYS A 407 -13.50 7.65 20.05
C LYS A 407 -13.43 6.14 19.82
N TYR A 408 -13.68 5.70 18.61
CA TYR A 408 -13.79 4.28 18.26
C TYR A 408 -12.58 3.76 17.48
N LEU A 409 -11.53 4.55 17.32
CA LEU A 409 -10.28 4.09 16.70
C LEU A 409 -9.75 2.84 17.41
N GLY A 410 -9.35 1.85 16.64
CA GLY A 410 -8.88 0.57 17.15
C GLY A 410 -9.98 -0.46 17.50
N TYR A 411 -11.27 -0.12 17.34
CA TYR A 411 -12.35 -1.10 17.51
C TYR A 411 -12.34 -2.11 16.34
N PRO A 412 -12.46 -3.44 16.62
CA PRO A 412 -12.46 -4.45 15.58
C PRO A 412 -13.70 -4.37 14.69
N TYR A 413 -13.58 -4.83 13.45
CA TYR A 413 -14.73 -4.99 12.56
C TYR A 413 -15.62 -6.15 13.03
N VAL A 414 -16.92 -5.92 13.15
CA VAL A 414 -17.91 -6.96 13.47
C VAL A 414 -19.09 -6.84 12.52
N TRP A 415 -19.29 -7.84 11.68
CA TRP A 415 -20.40 -7.87 10.73
C TRP A 415 -21.75 -7.68 11.42
N GLY A 416 -22.52 -6.67 10.97
CA GLY A 416 -23.80 -6.29 11.58
C GLY A 416 -23.67 -5.49 12.87
N GLY A 417 -22.45 -5.25 13.36
CA GLY A 417 -22.18 -4.43 14.54
C GLY A 417 -22.61 -2.98 14.32
N SER A 418 -23.14 -2.33 15.35
CA SER A 418 -23.73 -1.00 15.23
C SER A 418 -23.66 -0.13 16.49
N SER A 419 -22.87 -0.55 17.48
CA SER A 419 -22.73 0.18 18.76
C SER A 419 -21.39 -0.15 19.42
N PRO A 420 -20.89 0.67 20.35
CA PRO A 420 -19.65 0.37 21.09
C PRO A 420 -19.65 -0.97 21.83
N SER A 421 -20.83 -1.47 22.23
CA SER A 421 -20.95 -2.75 22.93
C SER A 421 -20.88 -3.97 22.00
N THR A 422 -21.18 -3.81 20.73
CA THR A 422 -21.15 -4.87 19.70
C THR A 422 -19.97 -4.74 18.75
N SER A 423 -19.20 -3.64 18.86
CA SER A 423 -18.36 -3.11 17.81
C SER A 423 -19.18 -2.73 16.56
N PHE A 424 -18.56 -2.56 15.41
CA PHE A 424 -19.18 -1.96 14.25
C PHE A 424 -18.86 -2.74 12.95
N ASP A 425 -19.78 -2.68 11.98
CA ASP A 425 -19.44 -2.81 10.57
C ASP A 425 -19.29 -1.41 9.93
N CYS A 426 -18.93 -1.33 8.66
CA CYS A 426 -18.67 -0.04 7.98
C CYS A 426 -19.88 0.91 8.05
N SER A 427 -21.06 0.42 7.77
CA SER A 427 -22.29 1.21 7.78
C SER A 427 -22.81 1.49 9.20
N GLY A 428 -22.65 0.54 10.12
CA GLY A 428 -22.99 0.72 11.53
C GLY A 428 -22.16 1.80 12.19
N PHE A 429 -20.88 1.87 11.88
CA PHE A 429 -19.98 2.92 12.34
C PHE A 429 -20.43 4.29 11.86
N VAL A 430 -20.67 4.46 10.55
CA VAL A 430 -21.11 5.75 10.00
C VAL A 430 -22.46 6.18 10.58
N CYS A 431 -23.44 5.27 10.64
CA CYS A 431 -24.75 5.58 11.25
C CYS A 431 -24.61 6.00 12.72
N TRP A 432 -23.80 5.30 13.50
CA TRP A 432 -23.55 5.60 14.89
C TRP A 432 -22.92 6.98 15.08
N VAL A 433 -21.86 7.27 14.33
CA VAL A 433 -21.10 8.52 14.45
C VAL A 433 -21.97 9.72 14.09
N PHE A 434 -22.69 9.69 12.98
CA PHE A 434 -23.59 10.80 12.59
C PHE A 434 -24.68 11.06 13.61
N THR A 435 -25.30 10.00 14.14
CA THR A 435 -26.37 10.12 15.13
C THR A 435 -25.84 10.63 16.48
N ASN A 436 -24.72 10.07 16.97
CA ASN A 436 -24.21 10.40 18.31
C ASN A 436 -23.41 11.70 18.37
N SER A 437 -22.88 12.18 17.24
CA SER A 437 -22.33 13.53 17.13
C SER A 437 -23.41 14.62 17.14
N GLY A 438 -24.68 14.24 16.91
CA GLY A 438 -25.80 15.18 16.76
C GLY A 438 -25.83 15.94 15.44
N VAL A 439 -24.96 15.53 14.48
CA VAL A 439 -24.87 16.19 13.16
C VAL A 439 -26.05 15.82 12.27
N HIS A 440 -26.43 14.54 12.28
CA HIS A 440 -27.58 14.05 11.52
C HIS A 440 -28.11 12.77 12.18
N ASP A 441 -29.43 12.67 12.35
CA ASP A 441 -30.06 11.43 12.83
C ASP A 441 -30.10 10.40 11.68
N LEU A 442 -29.12 9.49 11.66
CA LEU A 442 -28.95 8.48 10.64
C LEU A 442 -29.22 7.08 11.22
N PRO A 443 -30.46 6.58 11.13
CA PRO A 443 -30.82 5.25 11.63
C PRO A 443 -29.98 4.14 10.97
N ARG A 444 -29.75 3.06 11.72
CA ARG A 444 -28.98 1.91 11.23
C ARG A 444 -29.52 1.39 9.89
N THR A 445 -28.65 1.42 8.88
CA THR A 445 -28.93 0.90 7.52
C THR A 445 -27.65 0.32 6.90
N THR A 446 -27.72 -0.19 5.68
CA THR A 446 -26.55 -0.69 4.92
C THR A 446 -25.77 0.47 4.27
N ALA A 447 -24.56 0.19 3.78
CA ALA A 447 -23.78 1.18 3.02
C ALA A 447 -24.57 1.72 1.81
N GLN A 448 -25.29 0.85 1.08
CA GLN A 448 -26.20 1.25 0.01
C GLN A 448 -27.33 2.13 0.54
N GLY A 449 -27.95 1.77 1.66
CA GLY A 449 -29.03 2.54 2.24
C GLY A 449 -28.61 3.91 2.80
N ILE A 450 -27.33 4.10 3.14
CA ILE A 450 -26.75 5.43 3.43
C ILE A 450 -26.61 6.22 2.13
N TYR A 451 -26.06 5.60 1.08
CA TYR A 451 -25.90 6.23 -0.23
C TYR A 451 -27.21 6.75 -0.79
N ASP A 452 -28.27 5.97 -0.68
CA ASP A 452 -29.61 6.31 -1.17
C ASP A 452 -30.24 7.53 -0.46
N GLN A 453 -29.71 7.92 0.71
CA GLN A 453 -30.13 9.10 1.49
C GLN A 453 -29.25 10.33 1.21
N CYS A 454 -28.14 10.17 0.49
CA CYS A 454 -27.20 11.24 0.19
C CYS A 454 -27.50 11.92 -1.14
N ILE A 455 -27.16 13.21 -1.20
CA ILE A 455 -26.98 13.90 -2.48
C ILE A 455 -25.55 13.59 -2.96
N PRO A 456 -25.37 13.06 -4.19
CA PRO A 456 -24.04 12.83 -4.75
C PRO A 456 -23.23 14.13 -4.83
N VAL A 457 -21.95 14.07 -4.45
CA VAL A 457 -21.01 15.19 -4.47
C VAL A 457 -19.88 14.86 -5.42
N SER A 458 -19.47 15.82 -6.25
CA SER A 458 -18.30 15.61 -7.12
C SER A 458 -17.02 15.54 -6.28
N ALA A 459 -15.98 14.85 -6.78
CA ALA A 459 -14.71 14.78 -6.08
C ALA A 459 -14.06 16.17 -5.86
N ALA A 460 -14.33 17.11 -6.78
CA ALA A 460 -13.85 18.50 -6.65
C ALA A 460 -14.58 19.32 -5.58
N ASP A 461 -15.81 18.94 -5.22
CA ASP A 461 -16.65 19.62 -4.24
C ASP A 461 -16.72 18.87 -2.90
N ALA A 462 -16.03 17.72 -2.81
CA ALA A 462 -15.99 16.92 -1.60
C ALA A 462 -15.19 17.63 -0.51
N LYS A 463 -15.75 17.64 0.70
CA LYS A 463 -15.15 18.28 1.87
C LYS A 463 -15.25 17.39 3.10
N ALA A 464 -14.47 17.70 4.12
CA ALA A 464 -14.54 17.00 5.40
C ALA A 464 -15.99 16.98 5.92
N GLY A 465 -16.41 15.81 6.44
CA GLY A 465 -17.76 15.53 6.88
C GLY A 465 -18.67 14.90 5.80
N ASP A 466 -18.29 14.91 4.52
CA ASP A 466 -18.97 14.13 3.49
C ASP A 466 -18.73 12.63 3.69
N ILE A 467 -19.64 11.83 3.18
CA ILE A 467 -19.53 10.37 3.23
C ILE A 467 -18.89 9.89 1.92
N ILE A 468 -17.94 8.96 2.03
CA ILE A 468 -17.29 8.35 0.87
C ILE A 468 -17.75 6.90 0.72
N PHE A 469 -18.03 6.49 -0.50
CA PHE A 469 -18.60 5.19 -0.85
C PHE A 469 -17.71 4.44 -1.82
N PHE A 470 -17.65 3.11 -1.62
CA PHE A 470 -16.85 2.21 -2.44
C PHE A 470 -17.68 1.03 -2.94
N THR A 471 -17.24 0.46 -4.07
CA THR A 471 -17.85 -0.70 -4.75
C THR A 471 -16.87 -1.87 -4.79
N GLY A 472 -17.39 -3.10 -4.86
CA GLY A 472 -16.55 -4.29 -5.10
C GLY A 472 -15.60 -4.66 -3.96
N THR A 473 -15.72 -4.07 -2.76
CA THR A 473 -14.92 -4.43 -1.58
C THR A 473 -15.36 -5.77 -0.96
N TYR A 474 -16.56 -6.22 -1.23
CA TYR A 474 -17.11 -7.56 -0.99
C TYR A 474 -18.35 -7.76 -1.88
N ASN A 475 -18.85 -8.99 -1.98
CA ASN A 475 -20.05 -9.31 -2.76
C ASN A 475 -21.31 -8.79 -2.05
N SER A 476 -21.74 -7.58 -2.41
CA SER A 476 -22.90 -6.88 -1.84
C SER A 476 -24.11 -6.95 -2.78
N PRO A 477 -25.37 -6.92 -2.24
CA PRO A 477 -26.57 -6.90 -3.07
C PRO A 477 -26.76 -5.66 -3.93
N GLY A 478 -26.02 -4.58 -3.65
CA GLY A 478 -26.06 -3.30 -4.37
C GLY A 478 -24.66 -2.87 -4.84
N PRO A 479 -24.57 -1.80 -5.65
CA PRO A 479 -23.28 -1.32 -6.14
C PRO A 479 -22.36 -0.80 -5.02
N VAL A 480 -22.91 -0.33 -3.89
CA VAL A 480 -22.12 0.17 -2.77
C VAL A 480 -21.86 -0.95 -1.78
N SER A 481 -20.59 -1.29 -1.60
CA SER A 481 -20.15 -2.36 -0.71
C SER A 481 -19.47 -1.86 0.58
N HIS A 482 -18.90 -0.64 0.58
CA HIS A 482 -18.22 -0.09 1.76
C HIS A 482 -18.45 1.42 1.88
N VAL A 483 -18.29 1.95 3.10
CA VAL A 483 -18.55 3.35 3.41
C VAL A 483 -17.61 3.84 4.51
N GLY A 484 -17.19 5.11 4.41
CA GLY A 484 -16.41 5.84 5.41
C GLY A 484 -16.82 7.29 5.50
N ILE A 485 -16.25 8.04 6.43
CA ILE A 485 -16.43 9.49 6.59
C ILE A 485 -15.18 10.17 6.05
N TYR A 486 -15.35 11.05 5.08
CA TYR A 486 -14.24 11.80 4.51
C TYR A 486 -13.75 12.88 5.49
N CYS A 487 -12.46 12.84 5.81
CA CYS A 487 -11.82 13.76 6.76
C CYS A 487 -11.22 15.00 6.09
N GLY A 488 -11.24 15.07 4.74
CA GLY A 488 -10.46 16.06 3.99
C GLY A 488 -9.06 15.53 3.63
N ASN A 489 -8.36 16.24 2.75
CA ASN A 489 -6.96 15.97 2.38
C ASN A 489 -6.68 14.52 1.92
N GLY A 490 -7.64 13.89 1.25
CA GLY A 490 -7.47 12.51 0.79
C GLY A 490 -7.54 11.45 1.89
N VAL A 491 -8.04 11.80 3.07
CA VAL A 491 -8.15 10.91 4.23
C VAL A 491 -9.62 10.60 4.52
N MET A 492 -9.93 9.36 4.89
CA MET A 492 -11.20 8.96 5.47
C MET A 492 -10.99 8.27 6.81
N ILE A 493 -11.98 8.30 7.70
CA ILE A 493 -12.10 7.36 8.80
C ILE A 493 -13.18 6.35 8.45
N HIS A 494 -12.87 5.07 8.62
CA HIS A 494 -13.79 4.00 8.27
C HIS A 494 -13.67 2.82 9.24
N CYS A 495 -14.71 1.99 9.31
CA CYS A 495 -14.62 0.71 9.97
C CYS A 495 -14.03 -0.30 8.97
N GLY A 496 -12.68 -0.37 8.98
CA GLY A 496 -11.92 -1.49 8.50
C GLY A 496 -11.74 -2.49 9.66
N ASP A 497 -10.72 -3.30 9.64
CA ASP A 497 -10.32 -4.09 10.79
C ASP A 497 -8.88 -3.72 11.17
N PRO A 498 -8.68 -2.90 12.21
CA PRO A 498 -9.66 -2.18 13.03
C PRO A 498 -10.20 -0.88 12.41
N ILE A 499 -11.08 -0.14 13.14
CA ILE A 499 -11.46 1.23 12.76
C ILE A 499 -10.20 2.10 12.74
N LYS A 500 -9.96 2.75 11.61
CA LYS A 500 -8.74 3.52 11.37
C LYS A 500 -8.95 4.65 10.38
N TYR A 501 -7.98 5.55 10.33
CA TYR A 501 -7.84 6.46 9.22
C TYR A 501 -7.21 5.75 8.02
N ALA A 502 -7.67 6.05 6.82
CA ALA A 502 -7.13 5.49 5.59
C ALA A 502 -6.94 6.56 4.52
N ASN A 503 -5.86 6.47 3.76
CA ASN A 503 -5.63 7.32 2.61
C ASN A 503 -6.44 6.78 1.42
N ILE A 504 -7.41 7.58 0.93
CA ILE A 504 -8.30 7.19 -0.17
C ILE A 504 -7.63 7.20 -1.54
N ASN A 505 -6.42 7.77 -1.64
CA ASN A 505 -5.68 7.86 -2.89
C ASN A 505 -4.81 6.63 -3.16
N THR A 506 -4.85 5.61 -2.29
CA THR A 506 -4.20 4.31 -2.57
C THR A 506 -4.84 3.65 -3.79
N SER A 507 -4.08 2.80 -4.49
CA SER A 507 -4.59 2.08 -5.67
C SER A 507 -5.85 1.27 -5.34
N TYR A 508 -5.88 0.63 -4.17
CA TYR A 508 -7.05 -0.12 -3.69
C TYR A 508 -8.29 0.79 -3.59
N TRP A 509 -8.25 1.84 -2.78
CA TRP A 509 -9.41 2.72 -2.60
C TRP A 509 -9.79 3.46 -3.86
N HIS A 510 -8.81 3.83 -4.69
CA HIS A 510 -9.08 4.47 -5.98
C HIS A 510 -9.80 3.54 -6.95
N SER A 511 -9.40 2.26 -7.07
CA SER A 511 -10.06 1.28 -7.94
C SER A 511 -11.48 0.91 -7.47
N HIS A 512 -11.74 1.02 -6.17
CA HIS A 512 -13.04 0.73 -5.56
C HIS A 512 -13.90 1.98 -5.33
N PHE A 513 -13.39 3.17 -5.63
CA PHE A 513 -14.14 4.41 -5.43
C PHE A 513 -15.44 4.41 -6.23
N TYR A 514 -16.54 4.71 -5.55
CA TYR A 514 -17.88 4.80 -6.16
C TYR A 514 -18.37 6.24 -6.24
N SER A 515 -18.45 6.94 -5.11
CA SER A 515 -18.96 8.32 -5.04
C SER A 515 -18.65 8.98 -3.71
N PHE A 516 -18.68 10.30 -3.68
CA PHE A 516 -18.96 11.04 -2.44
C PHE A 516 -20.45 11.33 -2.33
N GLY A 517 -20.94 11.50 -1.10
CA GLY A 517 -22.31 11.90 -0.83
C GLY A 517 -22.41 12.76 0.43
N ARG A 518 -23.44 13.61 0.45
CA ARG A 518 -23.71 14.51 1.56
C ARG A 518 -25.14 14.31 2.04
N LEU A 519 -25.31 14.13 3.33
CA LEU A 519 -26.62 14.14 3.97
C LEU A 519 -27.16 15.58 4.01
N ASN A 520 -28.48 15.74 3.83
CA ASN A 520 -29.18 17.06 3.86
C ASN A 520 -29.38 17.58 5.28
#